data_415c8077f8b73e96081551617d009a55
#
_entry.id   415c8077f8b73e96081551617d009a55
#
_cell.length_a   1.000
_cell.length_b   1.000
_cell.length_c   1.000
_cell.angle_alpha   90.00
_cell.angle_beta   90.00
_cell.angle_gamma   90.00
#
_symmetry.space_group_name_H-M   'P 1'
#
loop_
_entity.id
_entity.type
_entity.pdbx_description
1 polymer ?
#
loop_
_entity_poly.entity_id
_entity_poly.type
_entity_poly.pdbx_seq_one_letter_code
_entity_poly.pdbx_strand_id
1 'polypeptide(L)'
;MKYLHHKTPLIESLPLSKILDSPVYLKLEALQPTGSFKIRGIGRACQIAMSEGAQALVASSGGNAGHAVAFSGRHLNLPVTVVVPDTTPLLMQEKLRDE
;
A
#
# COMPACT_ATOMS: atom_id res chain seq x y z
N MET A 1 0.10 6.79 -17.88
CA MET A 1 0.82 5.90 -16.95
C MET A 1 -0.17 5.06 -16.17
N LYS A 2 0.02 3.75 -16.19
CA LYS A 2 -0.87 2.82 -15.50
C LYS A 2 -0.64 2.90 -13.98
N TYR A 3 -1.71 2.98 -13.21
CA TYR A 3 -1.62 2.98 -11.76
C TYR A 3 -1.14 1.62 -11.22
N LEU A 4 -0.43 1.66 -10.08
CA LEU A 4 0.04 0.44 -9.41
C LEU A 4 -1.05 -0.21 -8.56
N HIS A 5 -2.08 0.53 -8.19
CA HIS A 5 -3.22 0.00 -7.44
C HIS A 5 -4.30 -0.56 -8.37
N HIS A 6 -5.15 -1.41 -7.79
CA HIS A 6 -6.31 -1.95 -8.48
C HIS A 6 -7.59 -1.20 -8.09
N LYS A 7 -8.55 -1.18 -9.00
CA LYS A 7 -9.93 -0.81 -8.66
C LYS A 7 -10.54 -1.98 -7.89
N THR A 8 -11.00 -1.72 -6.67
CA THR A 8 -11.57 -2.75 -5.80
C THR A 8 -13.09 -2.62 -5.70
N PRO A 9 -13.80 -3.72 -5.39
CA PRO A 9 -15.24 -3.69 -5.22
C PRO A 9 -15.68 -2.79 -4.07
N LEU A 10 -16.86 -2.22 -4.23
CA LEU A 10 -17.60 -1.53 -3.20
C LEU A 10 -18.90 -2.30 -2.98
N ILE A 11 -19.09 -2.86 -1.80
CA ILE A 11 -20.26 -3.69 -1.48
C ILE A 11 -21.01 -3.14 -0.29
N GLU A 12 -22.33 -3.30 -0.28
CA GLU A 12 -23.15 -2.97 0.91
C GLU A 12 -23.05 -4.08 1.95
N SER A 13 -22.83 -3.71 3.21
CA SER A 13 -22.87 -4.63 4.34
C SER A 13 -24.22 -4.52 5.02
N LEU A 14 -25.08 -5.50 4.82
CA LEU A 14 -26.38 -5.53 5.47
C LEU A 14 -26.25 -5.62 7.00
N PRO A 15 -25.39 -6.49 7.58
CA PRO A 15 -25.23 -6.55 9.04
C PRO A 15 -24.79 -5.22 9.66
N LEU A 16 -23.82 -4.54 9.08
CA LEU A 16 -23.35 -3.25 9.59
C LEU A 16 -24.39 -2.15 9.38
N SER A 17 -25.10 -2.18 8.28
CA SER A 17 -26.18 -1.22 8.01
C SER A 17 -27.30 -1.33 9.04
N LYS A 18 -27.63 -2.54 9.50
CA LYS A 18 -28.62 -2.77 10.56
C LYS A 18 -28.12 -2.23 11.91
N ILE A 19 -26.86 -2.47 12.25
CA ILE A 19 -26.28 -2.01 13.51
C ILE A 19 -26.29 -0.48 13.61
N LEU A 20 -25.94 0.19 12.51
CA LEU A 20 -25.81 1.64 12.47
C LEU A 20 -27.08 2.36 12.02
N ASP A 21 -28.12 1.62 11.68
CA ASP A 21 -29.37 2.16 11.12
C ASP A 21 -29.12 3.16 9.98
N SER A 22 -28.20 2.80 9.11
CA SER A 22 -27.77 3.63 7.98
C SER A 22 -27.09 2.75 6.95
N PRO A 23 -27.17 3.06 5.64
CA PRO A 23 -26.41 2.31 4.64
C PRO A 23 -24.91 2.32 4.92
N VAL A 24 -24.30 1.14 4.97
CA VAL A 24 -22.85 0.97 5.19
C VAL A 24 -22.28 0.19 4.02
N TYR A 25 -21.27 0.75 3.38
CA TYR A 25 -20.57 0.13 2.27
C TYR A 25 -19.15 -0.21 2.66
N LEU A 26 -18.65 -1.34 2.16
CA LEU A 26 -17.29 -1.79 2.37
C LEU A 26 -16.50 -1.63 1.08
N LYS A 27 -15.44 -0.84 1.15
CA LYS A 27 -14.44 -0.76 0.07
C LYS A 27 -13.39 -1.82 0.34
N LEU A 28 -13.29 -2.83 -0.53
CA LEU A 28 -12.50 -4.04 -0.24
C LEU A 28 -11.01 -3.83 -0.54
N GLU A 29 -10.34 -3.01 0.24
CA GLU A 29 -8.94 -2.64 0.03
C GLU A 29 -7.94 -3.72 0.43
N ALA A 30 -8.38 -4.76 1.15
CA ALA A 30 -7.56 -5.95 1.35
C ALA A 30 -7.24 -6.68 0.04
N LEU A 31 -8.00 -6.40 -1.03
CA LEU A 31 -7.76 -6.95 -2.37
C LEU A 31 -6.72 -6.17 -3.18
N GLN A 32 -6.17 -5.09 -2.64
CA GLN A 32 -5.05 -4.41 -3.28
C GLN A 32 -3.83 -5.34 -3.33
N PRO A 33 -2.92 -5.14 -4.31
CA PRO A 33 -1.72 -6.00 -4.41
C PRO A 33 -0.85 -5.99 -3.16
N THR A 34 -0.90 -4.92 -2.36
CA THR A 34 -0.20 -4.82 -1.08
C THR A 34 -1.07 -5.18 0.12
N GLY A 35 -2.34 -5.52 -0.09
CA GLY A 35 -3.28 -5.86 0.97
C GLY A 35 -3.83 -4.67 1.76
N SER A 36 -3.53 -3.45 1.37
CA SER A 36 -4.05 -2.23 2.01
C SER A 36 -4.24 -1.10 1.02
N PHE A 37 -5.01 -0.08 1.42
CA PHE A 37 -5.28 1.09 0.58
C PHE A 37 -4.05 1.97 0.33
N LYS A 38 -2.98 1.80 1.09
CA LYS A 38 -1.79 2.67 1.02
C LYS A 38 -1.17 2.72 -0.36
N ILE A 39 -1.28 1.64 -1.14
CA ILE A 39 -0.75 1.60 -2.50
C ILE A 39 -1.38 2.67 -3.42
N ARG A 40 -2.60 3.12 -3.14
CA ARG A 40 -3.24 4.16 -3.96
C ARG A 40 -2.45 5.45 -3.96
N GLY A 41 -2.27 6.05 -2.80
CA GLY A 41 -1.55 7.31 -2.65
C GLY A 41 -0.04 7.15 -2.81
N ILE A 42 0.53 6.14 -2.14
CA ILE A 42 1.98 5.92 -2.16
C ILE A 42 2.46 5.46 -3.53
N GLY A 43 1.72 4.55 -4.17
CA GLY A 43 2.08 4.14 -5.53
C GLY A 43 2.11 5.31 -6.50
N ARG A 44 1.12 6.18 -6.42
CA ARG A 44 1.09 7.39 -7.25
C ARG A 44 2.23 8.35 -6.92
N ALA A 45 2.52 8.57 -5.64
CA ALA A 45 3.63 9.41 -5.21
C ALA A 45 4.98 8.88 -5.74
N CYS A 46 5.20 7.57 -5.70
CA CYS A 46 6.40 6.96 -6.24
C CYS A 46 6.51 7.11 -7.76
N GLN A 47 5.40 6.98 -8.48
CA GLN A 47 5.38 7.20 -9.92
C GLN A 47 5.73 8.65 -10.28
N ILE A 48 5.17 9.60 -9.54
CA ILE A 48 5.48 11.03 -9.74
C ILE A 48 6.96 11.31 -9.43
N ALA A 49 7.47 10.80 -8.31
CA ALA A 49 8.87 10.96 -7.94
C ALA A 49 9.80 10.43 -9.04
N MET A 50 9.49 9.26 -9.58
CA MET A 50 10.27 8.69 -10.70
C MET A 50 10.21 9.59 -11.94
N SER A 51 9.04 10.11 -12.28
CA SER A 51 8.89 11.01 -13.43
C SER A 51 9.65 12.34 -13.26
N GLU A 52 9.89 12.72 -12.01
CA GLU A 52 10.66 13.92 -11.66
C GLU A 52 12.16 13.64 -11.47
N GLY A 53 12.61 12.43 -11.77
CA GLY A 53 14.04 12.07 -11.78
C GLY A 53 14.53 11.34 -10.55
N ALA A 54 13.67 10.88 -9.65
CA ALA A 54 14.10 10.09 -8.50
C ALA A 54 14.80 8.80 -8.96
N GLN A 55 15.94 8.49 -8.35
CA GLN A 55 16.75 7.31 -8.67
C GLN A 55 16.67 6.23 -7.58
N ALA A 56 16.04 6.53 -6.47
CA ALA A 56 15.85 5.62 -5.35
C ALA A 56 14.67 6.10 -4.50
N LEU A 57 14.10 5.19 -3.71
CA LEU A 57 13.03 5.49 -2.77
C LEU A 57 13.47 5.13 -1.35
N VAL A 58 13.11 5.97 -0.39
CA VAL A 58 13.38 5.72 1.03
C VAL A 58 12.08 5.88 1.80
N ALA A 59 11.79 4.93 2.68
CA ALA A 59 10.64 4.97 3.56
C ALA A 59 11.04 4.65 4.99
N SER A 60 10.39 5.29 5.96
CA SER A 60 10.62 5.06 7.38
C SER A 60 9.36 4.47 8.04
N SER A 61 8.89 3.34 7.51
CA SER A 61 7.67 2.68 8.00
C SER A 61 7.81 1.17 7.94
N GLY A 62 7.60 0.50 9.07
CA GLY A 62 7.54 -0.96 9.15
C GLY A 62 6.16 -1.54 8.83
N GLY A 63 5.19 -0.71 8.46
CA GLY A 63 3.81 -1.12 8.20
C GLY A 63 3.41 -1.01 6.74
N ASN A 64 2.13 -0.75 6.52
CA ASN A 64 1.53 -0.73 5.17
C ASN A 64 2.14 0.33 4.24
N ALA A 65 2.53 1.49 4.78
CA ALA A 65 3.16 2.53 3.97
C ALA A 65 4.53 2.08 3.44
N GLY A 66 5.38 1.51 4.30
CA GLY A 66 6.68 0.96 3.89
C GLY A 66 6.52 -0.17 2.87
N HIS A 67 5.56 -1.06 3.07
CA HIS A 67 5.25 -2.12 2.11
C HIS A 67 4.83 -1.55 0.75
N ALA A 68 4.00 -0.50 0.74
CA ALA A 68 3.58 0.14 -0.50
C ALA A 68 4.76 0.79 -1.24
N VAL A 69 5.71 1.39 -0.53
CA VAL A 69 6.93 1.93 -1.15
C VAL A 69 7.80 0.81 -1.74
N ALA A 70 8.01 -0.27 -0.98
CA ALA A 70 8.80 -1.41 -1.44
C ALA A 70 8.18 -2.05 -2.69
N PHE A 71 6.89 -2.29 -2.68
CA PHE A 71 6.14 -2.81 -3.84
C PHE A 71 6.28 -1.88 -5.05
N SER A 72 6.09 -0.57 -4.83
CA SER A 72 6.18 0.42 -5.90
C SER A 72 7.58 0.48 -6.51
N GLY A 73 8.61 0.46 -5.68
CA GLY A 73 9.99 0.47 -6.14
C GLY A 73 10.30 -0.75 -7.01
N ARG A 74 9.87 -1.94 -6.60
CA ARG A 74 10.05 -3.15 -7.41
C ARG A 74 9.39 -3.01 -8.78
N HIS A 75 8.16 -2.51 -8.83
CA HIS A 75 7.44 -2.34 -10.09
C HIS A 75 7.99 -1.22 -10.98
N LEU A 76 8.62 -0.22 -10.38
CA LEU A 76 9.22 0.91 -11.10
C LEU A 76 10.71 0.71 -11.38
N ASN A 77 11.29 -0.43 -10.96
CA ASN A 77 12.71 -0.72 -11.07
C ASN A 77 13.60 0.33 -10.38
N LEU A 78 13.14 0.82 -9.22
CA LEU A 78 13.88 1.73 -8.36
C LEU A 78 14.33 1.00 -7.09
N PRO A 79 15.60 1.19 -6.68
CA PRO A 79 16.04 0.64 -5.39
C PRO A 79 15.29 1.30 -4.24
N VAL A 80 14.95 0.51 -3.22
CA VAL A 80 14.20 0.97 -2.06
C VAL A 80 14.97 0.64 -0.79
N THR A 81 15.03 1.60 0.13
CA THR A 81 15.48 1.41 1.50
C THR A 81 14.33 1.69 2.43
N VAL A 82 13.97 0.72 3.26
CA VAL A 82 12.94 0.89 4.30
C VAL A 82 13.62 0.85 5.66
N VAL A 83 13.51 1.93 6.40
CA VAL A 83 14.05 2.05 7.76
C VAL A 83 12.94 1.69 8.75
N VAL A 84 13.20 0.70 9.59
CA VAL A 84 12.20 0.20 10.56
C VAL A 84 12.81 0.15 11.97
N PRO A 85 11.97 0.27 13.03
CA PRO A 85 12.43 0.04 14.39
C PRO A 85 12.88 -1.42 14.60
N ASP A 86 13.83 -1.65 15.52
CA ASP A 86 14.26 -2.99 15.90
C ASP A 86 13.10 -3.86 16.40
N THR A 87 12.07 -3.22 16.94
CA THR A 87 10.87 -3.88 17.46
C THR A 87 9.89 -4.31 16.39
N THR A 88 10.14 -4.00 15.12
CA THR A 88 9.26 -4.39 14.03
C THR A 88 9.13 -5.92 13.98
N PRO A 89 7.90 -6.48 13.94
CA PRO A 89 7.72 -7.93 13.87
C PRO A 89 8.48 -8.54 12.69
N LEU A 90 9.09 -9.72 12.93
CA LEU A 90 9.88 -10.40 11.90
C LEU A 90 9.08 -10.67 10.63
N LEU A 91 7.82 -11.04 10.77
CA LEU A 91 6.91 -11.27 9.62
C LEU A 91 6.83 -10.04 8.72
N MET A 92 6.74 -8.84 9.31
CA MET A 92 6.71 -7.60 8.54
C MET A 92 8.04 -7.31 7.87
N GLN A 93 9.17 -7.58 8.55
CA GLN A 93 10.49 -7.43 7.96
C GLN A 93 10.67 -8.34 6.75
N GLU A 94 10.23 -9.60 6.86
CA GLU A 94 10.27 -10.57 5.75
C GLU A 94 9.39 -10.12 4.59
N LYS A 95 8.19 -9.63 4.88
CA LYS A 95 7.27 -9.11 3.87
C LYS A 95 7.87 -7.95 3.08
N LEU A 96 8.59 -7.06 3.76
CA LEU A 96 9.29 -5.95 3.11
C LEU A 96 10.45 -6.44 2.23
N ARG A 97 11.22 -7.43 2.71
CA ARG A 97 12.34 -8.00 1.95
C ARG A 97 11.90 -8.77 0.73
N ASP A 98 10.71 -9.36 0.74
CA ASP A 98 10.16 -10.11 -0.39
C ASP A 98 9.76 -9.21 -1.57
N GLU A 99 9.65 -7.91 -1.34
CA GLU A 99 9.49 -6.93 -2.39
C GLU A 99 10.87 -6.44 -2.88
#